data_bf8a59c4f1bde9f12dce6f55fbe59a4f
#
_entry.id   bf8a59c4f1bde9f12dce6f55fbe59a4f
#
_cell.length_a   1.000
_cell.length_b   1.000
_cell.length_c   1.000
_cell.angle_alpha   90.00
_cell.angle_beta   90.00
_cell.angle_gamma   90.00
#
_symmetry.space_group_name_H-M   'P 1'
#
loop_
_entity.id
_entity.type
_entity.pdbx_description
1 polymer ?
#
loop_
_entity_poly.entity_id
_entity_poly.type
_entity_poly.pdbx_seq_one_letter_code
_entity_poly.pdbx_strand_id
1 'polypeptide(L)'
;MSVNRRQVLGTGAAGIGIVLTGAVGSVFGGTAYAGGPQGGASGQGHGPIFTGYGDLVPDSNGVIDLPKGFSYTKISVRGTPLAGGGLSPTFQDGMHTFAAGRRTAIVRNHELIHEAKYPVPHVEGLVYDEGADGGNTVLLVDGGKLVSEKVGLAGTVRNCAGGPTPWGTWLTCEETELVPAGDPFDPSTAANHDAKLTKRHGYVFEVDAFGRLHDPAPVPLTALGRFAHEAVAVDPRTGVLYLTEDASGPFGTVYRFLPKHPWGGPGSLRAGSTLQALSAGGLGDLSGITEIGTRLPVTWVDVPDPAATTTSVRKQFAPGAVSQVPKAEGIYYRDGSVYFVSSYAKAAPAVGLHEGQVWRFDPKRQVIELIVRFAPGGTFDGPDNIHISAWGEMILCEDGDGDNHLVVIGDDGNPYPLARSVSQAEFAGATFSPDGKYLYANIQEDGVTVAITGPWRPGRH
;
A
#
# COMPACT_ATOMS: atom_id res chain seq x y z
N MET A 1 -4.59 -20.91 -15.47
CA MET A 1 -5.03 -21.14 -14.09
C MET A 1 -4.48 -19.98 -13.30
N SER A 2 -5.34 -19.14 -12.76
CA SER A 2 -4.95 -18.01 -11.92
C SER A 2 -4.39 -18.57 -10.61
N VAL A 3 -3.11 -18.34 -10.33
CA VAL A 3 -2.51 -18.71 -9.04
C VAL A 3 -2.75 -17.52 -8.11
N ASN A 4 -3.69 -17.65 -7.21
CA ASN A 4 -4.01 -16.65 -6.19
C ASN A 4 -2.79 -16.52 -5.24
N ARG A 5 -2.42 -15.31 -4.86
CA ARG A 5 -1.34 -14.94 -3.91
C ARG A 5 -1.28 -15.86 -2.67
N ARG A 6 -2.41 -16.37 -2.23
CA ARG A 6 -2.55 -17.29 -1.08
C ARG A 6 -2.03 -18.71 -1.31
N GLN A 7 -1.93 -19.17 -2.55
CA GLN A 7 -1.42 -20.52 -2.83
C GLN A 7 0.11 -20.65 -2.69
N VAL A 8 0.84 -19.53 -2.70
CA VAL A 8 2.31 -19.52 -2.57
C VAL A 8 2.74 -19.48 -1.09
N LEU A 9 1.89 -19.00 -0.17
CA LEU A 9 2.19 -18.88 1.27
C LEU A 9 1.73 -20.09 2.11
N GLY A 10 1.07 -21.10 1.51
CA GLY A 10 0.38 -22.20 2.20
C GLY A 10 1.16 -23.49 2.45
N THR A 11 2.45 -23.57 2.17
CA THR A 11 3.24 -24.81 2.40
C THR A 11 4.27 -24.67 3.51
N GLY A 12 3.78 -24.81 4.76
CA GLY A 12 4.70 -24.98 5.89
C GLY A 12 4.07 -24.82 7.27
N ALA A 13 3.22 -25.76 7.70
CA ALA A 13 3.21 -26.31 9.07
C ALA A 13 2.01 -27.26 9.26
N ALA A 14 2.26 -28.56 9.26
CA ALA A 14 1.35 -29.55 9.80
C ALA A 14 1.47 -29.56 11.33
N GLY A 15 0.41 -29.20 12.05
CA GLY A 15 0.31 -29.25 13.51
C GLY A 15 -1.12 -29.61 13.93
N ILE A 16 -1.22 -30.78 14.51
CA ILE A 16 -2.33 -31.60 14.98
C ILE A 16 -3.44 -30.80 15.67
N GLY A 17 -4.68 -31.00 15.19
CA GLY A 17 -5.91 -30.51 15.80
C GLY A 17 -6.33 -31.31 17.03
N ILE A 18 -6.80 -30.62 18.06
CA ILE A 18 -7.67 -31.20 19.09
C ILE A 18 -8.99 -30.42 19.06
N VAL A 19 -10.05 -31.11 18.71
CA VAL A 19 -11.43 -30.65 18.76
C VAL A 19 -11.90 -30.73 20.23
N LEU A 20 -12.39 -29.62 20.76
CA LEU A 20 -13.25 -29.61 21.93
C LEU A 20 -14.52 -28.81 21.64
N THR A 21 -15.60 -29.56 21.49
CA THR A 21 -16.96 -29.04 21.39
C THR A 21 -17.45 -28.57 22.77
N GLY A 22 -18.03 -27.39 22.81
CA GLY A 22 -18.77 -26.90 23.97
C GLY A 22 -19.68 -25.74 23.57
N ALA A 23 -20.94 -26.08 23.34
CA ALA A 23 -22.00 -25.09 23.14
C ALA A 23 -22.45 -24.54 24.48
N VAL A 24 -22.72 -23.24 24.59
CA VAL A 24 -23.81 -22.61 25.36
C VAL A 24 -23.93 -21.14 24.95
N GLY A 25 -25.01 -20.74 24.32
CA GLY A 25 -26.06 -19.92 24.94
C GLY A 25 -25.91 -18.42 24.72
N SER A 26 -26.71 -17.93 23.79
CA SER A 26 -27.09 -16.53 23.55
C SER A 26 -27.42 -15.73 24.82
N VAL A 27 -27.19 -14.40 24.79
CA VAL A 27 -28.20 -13.36 25.12
C VAL A 27 -27.63 -11.95 24.89
N PHE A 28 -28.24 -11.19 24.01
CA PHE A 28 -28.53 -9.74 23.92
C PHE A 28 -27.65 -8.67 24.59
N GLY A 29 -27.43 -7.60 23.86
CA GLY A 29 -27.30 -6.27 24.41
C GLY A 29 -26.40 -5.34 23.60
N GLY A 30 -26.96 -4.69 22.58
CA GLY A 30 -26.33 -3.54 21.96
C GLY A 30 -26.30 -2.36 22.92
N THR A 31 -25.15 -1.73 23.08
CA THR A 31 -25.07 -0.35 23.58
C THR A 31 -24.00 0.37 22.78
N ALA A 32 -24.47 1.31 21.95
CA ALA A 32 -23.63 2.34 21.38
C ALA A 32 -23.06 3.20 22.52
N TYR A 33 -21.74 3.34 22.59
CA TYR A 33 -21.10 4.34 23.43
C TYR A 33 -20.56 5.46 22.54
N ALA A 34 -21.35 6.55 22.50
CA ALA A 34 -20.84 7.85 22.14
C ALA A 34 -20.16 8.46 23.37
N GLY A 35 -18.88 8.75 23.29
CA GLY A 35 -18.11 9.43 24.30
C GLY A 35 -17.11 10.40 23.68
N GLY A 36 -17.59 11.57 23.19
CA GLY A 36 -16.72 12.69 22.82
C GLY A 36 -16.57 13.67 24.00
N PRO A 37 -15.44 14.40 24.15
CA PRO A 37 -15.30 15.40 25.19
C PRO A 37 -16.18 16.60 24.91
N GLN A 38 -16.99 17.00 25.88
CA GLN A 38 -17.77 18.24 25.87
C GLN A 38 -16.83 19.45 25.97
N GLY A 39 -16.81 20.26 24.95
CA GLY A 39 -16.25 21.62 24.94
C GLY A 39 -17.22 22.55 24.21
N GLY A 40 -17.63 23.58 24.91
CA GLY A 40 -18.62 24.63 24.72
C GLY A 40 -19.11 24.97 23.31
N ALA A 41 -20.40 25.10 23.21
CA ALA A 41 -21.21 25.42 22.04
C ALA A 41 -20.93 26.80 21.46
N SER A 42 -20.70 26.82 20.13
CA SER A 42 -21.25 27.87 19.25
C SER A 42 -21.91 27.11 18.08
N GLY A 43 -23.24 27.27 17.97
CA GLY A 43 -24.06 26.54 17.01
C GLY A 43 -23.72 26.93 15.58
N GLN A 44 -22.99 26.06 14.90
CA GLN A 44 -22.98 25.96 13.44
C GLN A 44 -23.63 24.61 13.11
N GLY A 45 -24.71 24.68 12.31
CA GLY A 45 -25.45 23.51 11.89
C GLY A 45 -24.49 22.51 11.19
N HIS A 46 -24.21 21.39 11.85
CA HIS A 46 -23.52 20.28 11.22
C HIS A 46 -24.44 19.73 10.13
N GLY A 47 -24.00 19.78 8.89
CA GLY A 47 -24.66 19.04 7.81
C GLY A 47 -24.75 17.53 8.17
N PRO A 48 -25.52 16.74 7.41
CA PRO A 48 -25.66 15.31 7.69
C PRO A 48 -24.28 14.63 7.74
N ILE A 49 -24.12 13.70 8.71
CA ILE A 49 -22.94 12.85 8.85
C ILE A 49 -22.81 12.01 7.57
N PHE A 50 -21.61 11.95 7.01
CA PHE A 50 -21.35 11.13 5.83
C PHE A 50 -21.21 9.66 6.22
N THR A 51 -21.99 8.84 5.53
CA THR A 51 -22.07 7.38 5.70
C THR A 51 -21.98 6.69 4.33
N GLY A 52 -20.96 7.06 3.54
CA GLY A 52 -20.74 6.52 2.19
C GLY A 52 -21.57 7.21 1.11
N TYR A 53 -21.44 6.70 -0.12
CA TYR A 53 -22.10 7.24 -1.32
C TYR A 53 -23.41 6.53 -1.68
N GLY A 54 -23.86 5.61 -0.84
CA GLY A 54 -25.07 4.81 -1.02
C GLY A 54 -24.80 3.41 -1.63
N ASP A 55 -25.90 2.71 -1.96
CA ASP A 55 -25.84 1.33 -2.44
C ASP A 55 -25.18 1.24 -3.82
N LEU A 56 -24.42 0.17 -4.02
CA LEU A 56 -23.80 -0.14 -5.31
C LEU A 56 -24.85 -0.61 -6.32
N VAL A 57 -24.78 -0.09 -7.53
CA VAL A 57 -25.61 -0.49 -8.67
C VAL A 57 -24.81 -1.46 -9.54
N PRO A 58 -25.36 -2.64 -9.87
CA PRO A 58 -24.67 -3.61 -10.73
C PRO A 58 -24.27 -3.03 -12.07
N ASP A 59 -23.00 -3.24 -12.46
CA ASP A 59 -22.44 -2.76 -13.73
C ASP A 59 -22.84 -3.66 -14.90
N SER A 60 -23.55 -3.11 -15.88
CA SER A 60 -23.92 -3.84 -17.10
C SER A 60 -22.71 -4.23 -17.98
N ASN A 61 -21.56 -3.61 -17.80
CA ASN A 61 -20.31 -3.95 -18.53
C ASN A 61 -19.47 -5.00 -17.78
N GLY A 62 -19.86 -5.36 -16.55
CA GLY A 62 -19.22 -6.42 -15.77
C GLY A 62 -17.79 -6.11 -15.32
N VAL A 63 -17.50 -4.87 -14.93
CA VAL A 63 -16.16 -4.47 -14.47
C VAL A 63 -16.17 -4.06 -13.00
N ILE A 64 -16.87 -2.97 -12.65
CA ILE A 64 -17.02 -2.50 -11.28
C ILE A 64 -18.43 -1.99 -11.01
N ASP A 65 -19.03 -2.40 -9.91
CA ASP A 65 -20.26 -1.81 -9.42
C ASP A 65 -19.95 -0.48 -8.72
N LEU A 66 -20.77 0.54 -8.92
CA LEU A 66 -20.60 1.89 -8.36
C LEU A 66 -21.93 2.42 -7.80
N PRO A 67 -21.89 3.38 -6.87
CA PRO A 67 -23.10 4.04 -6.40
C PRO A 67 -23.78 4.86 -7.49
N LYS A 68 -25.08 5.13 -7.32
CA LYS A 68 -25.84 5.96 -8.26
C LYS A 68 -25.20 7.33 -8.47
N GLY A 69 -25.03 7.73 -9.73
CA GLY A 69 -24.42 9.00 -10.12
C GLY A 69 -22.92 8.95 -10.36
N PHE A 70 -22.27 7.84 -10.02
CA PHE A 70 -20.89 7.56 -10.42
C PHE A 70 -20.83 6.85 -11.77
N SER A 71 -19.70 7.01 -12.43
CA SER A 71 -19.37 6.31 -13.68
C SER A 71 -17.86 6.13 -13.78
N TYR A 72 -17.43 5.21 -14.66
CA TYR A 72 -16.01 4.98 -14.90
C TYR A 72 -15.67 4.89 -16.37
N THR A 73 -14.40 5.05 -16.70
CA THR A 73 -13.81 4.82 -18.01
C THR A 73 -12.57 3.94 -17.85
N LYS A 74 -12.40 2.89 -18.65
CA LYS A 74 -11.14 2.13 -18.72
C LYS A 74 -10.10 3.00 -19.41
N ILE A 75 -9.02 3.35 -18.72
CA ILE A 75 -7.96 4.20 -19.30
C ILE A 75 -6.74 3.39 -19.76
N SER A 76 -6.49 2.22 -19.17
CA SER A 76 -5.45 1.30 -19.60
C SER A 76 -5.92 -0.14 -19.41
N VAL A 77 -5.51 -1.03 -20.33
CA VAL A 77 -5.81 -2.46 -20.26
C VAL A 77 -4.55 -3.22 -20.64
N ARG A 78 -4.19 -4.24 -19.87
CA ARG A 78 -3.03 -5.12 -20.18
C ARG A 78 -3.04 -5.59 -21.62
N GLY A 79 -1.87 -5.66 -22.25
CA GLY A 79 -1.73 -6.13 -23.63
C GLY A 79 -2.06 -5.09 -24.71
N THR A 80 -2.42 -3.84 -24.33
CA THR A 80 -2.56 -2.75 -25.30
C THR A 80 -1.19 -2.15 -25.66
N PRO A 81 -0.98 -1.61 -26.88
CA PRO A 81 0.31 -1.06 -27.28
C PRO A 81 0.75 0.14 -26.44
N LEU A 82 2.03 0.16 -26.05
CA LEU A 82 2.69 1.29 -25.39
C LEU A 82 3.28 2.28 -26.39
N ALA A 83 3.37 3.55 -25.99
CA ALA A 83 4.19 4.53 -26.69
C ALA A 83 5.69 4.19 -26.51
N GLY A 84 6.39 3.97 -27.60
CA GLY A 84 7.80 3.53 -27.58
C GLY A 84 7.99 2.03 -27.78
N GLY A 85 6.90 1.27 -27.94
CA GLY A 85 6.93 -0.17 -28.25
C GLY A 85 6.64 -1.05 -27.03
N GLY A 86 6.32 -2.31 -27.29
CA GLY A 86 5.85 -3.25 -26.27
C GLY A 86 4.36 -3.13 -25.97
N LEU A 87 3.91 -3.87 -24.97
CA LEU A 87 2.52 -3.94 -24.54
C LEU A 87 2.37 -3.52 -23.09
N SER A 88 1.22 -2.94 -22.74
CA SER A 88 0.88 -2.57 -21.36
C SER A 88 0.94 -3.80 -20.46
N PRO A 89 1.72 -3.76 -19.37
CA PRO A 89 1.96 -4.92 -18.51
C PRO A 89 0.72 -5.31 -17.71
N THR A 90 0.76 -6.52 -17.16
CA THR A 90 -0.26 -7.03 -16.22
C THR A 90 0.07 -6.66 -14.78
N PHE A 91 -0.80 -7.07 -13.83
CA PHE A 91 -0.67 -6.83 -12.39
C PHE A 91 -0.36 -5.36 -12.07
N GLN A 92 -1.26 -4.48 -12.51
CA GLN A 92 -1.21 -3.07 -12.17
C GLN A 92 -1.50 -2.89 -10.69
N ASP A 93 -0.59 -2.20 -9.99
CA ASP A 93 -0.64 -2.04 -8.55
C ASP A 93 -0.55 -0.55 -8.13
N GLY A 94 0.15 -0.25 -7.04
CA GLY A 94 0.26 1.09 -6.48
C GLY A 94 0.60 2.16 -7.51
N MET A 95 -0.04 3.30 -7.40
CA MET A 95 0.17 4.42 -8.32
C MET A 95 -0.06 5.77 -7.65
N HIS A 96 0.47 6.82 -8.29
CA HIS A 96 0.20 8.20 -7.87
C HIS A 96 0.08 9.14 -9.05
N THR A 97 -0.70 10.20 -8.85
CA THR A 97 -0.98 11.22 -9.84
C THR A 97 -0.15 12.48 -9.63
N PHE A 98 0.32 13.07 -10.73
CA PHE A 98 1.05 14.33 -10.73
C PHE A 98 0.44 15.30 -11.73
N ALA A 99 0.39 16.59 -11.38
CA ALA A 99 -0.11 17.63 -12.29
C ALA A 99 0.84 17.79 -13.50
N ALA A 100 0.32 17.66 -14.70
CA ALA A 100 1.01 17.83 -15.99
C ALA A 100 0.35 18.92 -16.83
N GLY A 101 0.39 20.17 -16.36
CA GLY A 101 -0.41 21.26 -16.87
C GLY A 101 -1.90 21.01 -16.63
N ARG A 102 -2.71 20.94 -17.72
CA ARG A 102 -4.14 20.57 -17.63
C ARG A 102 -4.37 19.06 -17.61
N ARG A 103 -3.32 18.26 -17.77
CA ARG A 103 -3.35 16.81 -17.78
C ARG A 103 -2.88 16.24 -16.46
N THR A 104 -3.06 14.93 -16.29
CA THR A 104 -2.57 14.17 -15.17
C THR A 104 -1.51 13.18 -15.68
N ALA A 105 -0.33 13.18 -15.07
CA ALA A 105 0.63 12.09 -15.22
C ALA A 105 0.41 11.11 -14.07
N ILE A 106 0.43 9.80 -14.36
CA ILE A 106 0.30 8.72 -13.38
C ILE A 106 1.55 7.87 -13.49
N VAL A 107 2.26 7.64 -12.38
CA VAL A 107 3.26 6.56 -12.29
C VAL A 107 2.57 5.37 -11.64
N ARG A 108 2.62 4.22 -12.30
CA ARG A 108 1.90 3.01 -11.92
C ARG A 108 2.85 1.81 -11.90
N ASN A 109 2.81 1.08 -10.79
CA ASN A 109 3.58 -0.12 -10.56
C ASN A 109 2.99 -1.34 -11.28
N HIS A 110 3.85 -2.36 -11.45
CA HIS A 110 3.48 -3.68 -11.95
C HIS A 110 4.14 -4.74 -11.07
N GLU A 111 3.35 -5.46 -10.29
CA GLU A 111 3.80 -6.45 -9.32
C GLU A 111 4.13 -7.78 -10.01
N LEU A 112 5.31 -7.85 -10.62
CA LEU A 112 5.76 -9.00 -11.40
C LEU A 112 7.10 -9.53 -10.88
N ILE A 113 7.33 -10.84 -11.07
CA ILE A 113 8.63 -11.48 -10.79
C ILE A 113 9.34 -11.76 -12.11
N HIS A 114 8.91 -12.79 -12.81
CA HIS A 114 9.40 -13.24 -14.11
C HIS A 114 8.35 -14.14 -14.79
N GLU A 115 8.54 -14.42 -16.13
CA GLU A 115 7.63 -15.25 -16.95
C GLU A 115 6.19 -14.70 -17.04
N ALA A 116 6.03 -13.38 -16.87
CA ALA A 116 4.75 -12.73 -17.03
C ALA A 116 4.31 -12.78 -18.51
N LYS A 117 3.01 -12.98 -18.75
CA LYS A 117 2.46 -12.92 -20.11
C LYS A 117 2.64 -11.55 -20.76
N TYR A 118 2.55 -10.52 -19.97
CA TYR A 118 2.77 -9.11 -20.36
C TYR A 118 3.72 -8.49 -19.33
N PRO A 119 5.06 -8.66 -19.50
CA PRO A 119 6.05 -8.04 -18.63
C PRO A 119 6.16 -6.54 -18.86
N VAL A 120 6.82 -5.83 -17.96
CA VAL A 120 7.28 -4.47 -18.25
C VAL A 120 8.36 -4.53 -19.32
N PRO A 121 8.17 -3.90 -20.47
CA PRO A 121 9.15 -3.95 -21.57
C PRO A 121 10.51 -3.38 -21.11
N HIS A 122 11.58 -4.08 -21.42
CA HIS A 122 12.93 -3.60 -21.18
C HIS A 122 13.28 -2.49 -22.18
N VAL A 123 13.56 -1.30 -21.65
CA VAL A 123 13.99 -0.14 -22.40
C VAL A 123 15.41 0.20 -21.99
N GLU A 124 16.30 0.37 -22.95
CA GLU A 124 17.72 0.70 -22.71
C GLU A 124 17.85 1.90 -21.75
N GLY A 125 18.69 1.75 -20.73
CA GLY A 125 18.91 2.75 -19.68
C GLY A 125 17.86 2.76 -18.55
N LEU A 126 16.76 1.98 -18.65
CA LEU A 126 15.70 1.91 -17.63
C LEU A 126 15.61 0.53 -16.95
N VAL A 127 16.53 -0.40 -17.23
CA VAL A 127 16.49 -1.77 -16.70
C VAL A 127 17.43 -1.90 -15.50
N TYR A 128 16.90 -2.39 -14.36
CA TYR A 128 17.71 -2.73 -13.19
C TYR A 128 18.31 -4.13 -13.33
N ASP A 129 17.48 -5.16 -13.48
CA ASP A 129 17.90 -6.54 -13.66
C ASP A 129 17.23 -7.15 -14.90
N GLU A 130 18.01 -7.69 -15.83
CA GLU A 130 17.48 -8.31 -17.06
C GLU A 130 16.69 -9.60 -16.80
N GLY A 131 16.82 -10.20 -15.61
CA GLY A 131 16.10 -11.41 -15.19
C GLY A 131 14.72 -11.15 -14.61
N ALA A 132 14.31 -9.91 -14.43
CA ALA A 132 13.07 -9.53 -13.76
C ALA A 132 12.07 -8.82 -14.69
N ASP A 133 10.77 -9.09 -14.52
CA ASP A 133 9.68 -8.60 -15.39
C ASP A 133 8.93 -7.40 -14.83
N GLY A 134 9.17 -7.01 -13.56
CA GLY A 134 8.48 -5.91 -12.89
C GLY A 134 9.00 -4.53 -13.25
N GLY A 135 8.35 -3.51 -12.74
CA GLY A 135 8.69 -2.11 -12.98
C GLY A 135 7.51 -1.16 -12.91
N ASN A 136 7.61 -0.05 -13.66
CA ASN A 136 6.58 0.99 -13.72
C ASN A 136 6.23 1.37 -15.14
N THR A 137 4.98 1.80 -15.34
CA THR A 137 4.56 2.60 -16.49
C THR A 137 4.19 4.02 -16.06
N VAL A 138 4.38 4.97 -16.99
CA VAL A 138 3.96 6.37 -16.86
C VAL A 138 2.85 6.63 -17.86
N LEU A 139 1.66 6.93 -17.35
CA LEU A 139 0.49 7.26 -18.14
C LEU A 139 0.31 8.79 -18.18
N LEU A 140 -0.04 9.33 -19.33
CA LEU A 140 -0.54 10.70 -19.47
C LEU A 140 -2.02 10.66 -19.77
N VAL A 141 -2.84 11.31 -18.95
CA VAL A 141 -4.31 11.28 -19.04
C VAL A 141 -4.87 12.69 -19.23
N ASP A 142 -5.88 12.85 -20.08
CA ASP A 142 -6.61 14.11 -20.33
C ASP A 142 -8.12 13.87 -20.22
N GLY A 143 -8.80 14.50 -19.25
CA GLY A 143 -10.24 14.35 -19.03
C GLY A 143 -10.69 12.89 -18.85
N GLY A 144 -9.95 12.08 -18.08
CA GLY A 144 -10.23 10.66 -17.87
C GLY A 144 -9.93 9.75 -19.06
N LYS A 145 -9.18 10.22 -20.09
CA LYS A 145 -8.79 9.43 -21.27
C LYS A 145 -7.29 9.32 -21.38
N LEU A 146 -6.80 8.11 -21.69
CA LEU A 146 -5.39 7.88 -21.94
C LEU A 146 -4.91 8.65 -23.17
N VAL A 147 -3.83 9.41 -23.03
CA VAL A 147 -3.12 10.09 -24.13
C VAL A 147 -1.91 9.27 -24.56
N SER A 148 -1.15 8.76 -23.60
CA SER A 148 0.01 7.89 -23.84
C SER A 148 0.33 7.08 -22.59
N GLU A 149 0.95 5.93 -22.81
CA GLU A 149 1.54 5.10 -21.74
C GLU A 149 2.92 4.67 -22.20
N LYS A 150 3.94 4.79 -21.33
CA LYS A 150 5.34 4.43 -21.62
C LYS A 150 5.99 3.79 -20.39
N VAL A 151 7.09 3.08 -20.59
CA VAL A 151 7.90 2.52 -19.49
C VAL A 151 8.57 3.67 -18.72
N GLY A 152 8.56 3.58 -17.39
CA GLY A 152 9.28 4.48 -16.48
C GLY A 152 10.48 3.83 -15.80
N LEU A 153 10.36 2.53 -15.48
CA LEU A 153 11.37 1.69 -14.86
C LEU A 153 11.07 0.25 -15.24
N ALA A 154 12.08 -0.58 -15.45
CA ALA A 154 11.96 -2.01 -15.73
C ALA A 154 13.02 -2.83 -14.99
N GLY A 155 12.81 -4.16 -14.94
CA GLY A 155 13.78 -5.08 -14.35
C GLY A 155 13.82 -5.01 -12.83
N THR A 156 12.72 -4.66 -12.19
CA THR A 156 12.51 -4.78 -10.74
C THR A 156 11.55 -5.92 -10.43
N VAL A 157 11.39 -6.27 -9.15
CA VAL A 157 10.60 -7.43 -8.73
C VAL A 157 9.52 -6.99 -7.76
N ARG A 158 8.25 -7.43 -8.04
CA ARG A 158 7.11 -7.17 -7.17
C ARG A 158 6.98 -5.71 -6.76
N ASN A 159 6.88 -4.82 -7.73
CA ASN A 159 6.55 -3.43 -7.44
C ASN A 159 5.07 -3.34 -7.05
N CYS A 160 4.78 -3.40 -5.75
CA CYS A 160 3.45 -3.30 -5.19
C CYS A 160 3.04 -1.84 -5.02
N ALA A 161 3.20 -1.24 -3.86
CA ALA A 161 2.88 0.16 -3.66
C ALA A 161 4.12 1.08 -3.65
N GLY A 162 4.07 2.18 -2.93
CA GLY A 162 5.11 3.19 -2.87
C GLY A 162 4.60 4.51 -2.32
N GLY A 163 5.20 5.64 -2.72
CA GLY A 163 4.74 6.95 -2.28
C GLY A 163 5.33 8.13 -3.04
N PRO A 164 4.60 9.26 -3.12
CA PRO A 164 5.09 10.46 -3.76
C PRO A 164 6.09 11.20 -2.88
N THR A 165 7.10 11.79 -3.52
CA THR A 165 8.00 12.74 -2.86
C THR A 165 7.44 14.16 -2.92
N PRO A 166 7.83 15.04 -1.99
CA PRO A 166 7.44 16.47 -2.04
C PRO A 166 7.95 17.21 -3.29
N TRP A 167 8.96 16.67 -3.96
CA TRP A 167 9.50 17.23 -5.21
C TRP A 167 8.91 16.59 -6.47
N GLY A 168 7.87 15.74 -6.32
CA GLY A 168 7.04 15.24 -7.41
C GLY A 168 7.63 14.07 -8.18
N THR A 169 8.41 13.21 -7.54
CA THR A 169 8.78 11.88 -8.03
C THR A 169 8.00 10.80 -7.28
N TRP A 170 7.99 9.60 -7.82
CA TRP A 170 7.42 8.41 -7.21
C TRP A 170 8.52 7.53 -6.64
N LEU A 171 8.34 7.04 -5.42
CA LEU A 171 9.17 6.01 -4.82
C LEU A 171 8.42 4.68 -4.97
N THR A 172 8.92 3.81 -5.82
CA THR A 172 8.36 2.47 -6.03
C THR A 172 9.04 1.46 -5.12
N CYS A 173 8.26 0.57 -4.54
CA CYS A 173 8.69 -0.40 -3.55
C CYS A 173 8.75 -1.81 -4.16
N GLU A 174 9.83 -2.56 -3.91
CA GLU A 174 9.90 -3.99 -4.18
C GLU A 174 9.48 -4.79 -2.95
N GLU A 175 8.34 -5.46 -2.99
CA GLU A 175 7.82 -6.32 -1.92
C GLU A 175 8.48 -7.70 -1.95
N THR A 176 9.78 -7.73 -1.76
CA THR A 176 10.54 -8.98 -1.84
C THR A 176 11.87 -8.90 -1.11
N GLU A 177 12.46 -10.05 -0.84
CA GLU A 177 13.86 -10.18 -0.41
C GLU A 177 14.64 -11.12 -1.35
N LEU A 178 14.19 -11.28 -2.62
CA LEU A 178 14.80 -12.19 -3.58
C LEU A 178 16.25 -11.77 -3.90
N VAL A 179 17.08 -12.80 -4.08
CA VAL A 179 18.50 -12.67 -4.41
C VAL A 179 18.90 -13.70 -5.48
N PRO A 180 20.00 -13.47 -6.22
CA PRO A 180 20.52 -14.46 -7.16
C PRO A 180 20.86 -15.80 -6.49
N ALA A 181 20.81 -16.88 -7.25
CA ALA A 181 21.28 -18.18 -6.78
C ALA A 181 22.75 -18.10 -6.30
N GLY A 182 23.01 -18.65 -5.10
CA GLY A 182 24.35 -18.65 -4.49
C GLY A 182 24.71 -17.37 -3.72
N ASP A 183 23.80 -16.41 -3.61
CA ASP A 183 23.95 -15.26 -2.72
C ASP A 183 24.00 -15.72 -1.24
N PRO A 184 24.84 -15.13 -0.37
CA PRO A 184 24.94 -15.51 1.05
C PRO A 184 23.75 -15.08 1.92
N PHE A 185 22.76 -14.38 1.38
CA PHE A 185 21.57 -13.94 2.12
C PHE A 185 20.70 -15.12 2.51
N ASP A 186 20.40 -15.25 3.79
CA ASP A 186 19.52 -16.27 4.39
C ASP A 186 19.64 -17.65 3.71
N PRO A 187 20.81 -18.29 3.78
CA PRO A 187 21.06 -19.54 3.05
C PRO A 187 20.17 -20.70 3.52
N SER A 188 19.47 -20.53 4.65
CA SER A 188 18.49 -21.50 5.15
C SER A 188 17.17 -21.50 4.41
N THR A 189 16.90 -20.47 3.59
CA THR A 189 15.62 -20.27 2.91
C THR A 189 15.81 -20.27 1.39
N ALA A 190 15.66 -21.45 0.78
CA ALA A 190 15.75 -21.60 -0.69
C ALA A 190 14.74 -20.73 -1.46
N ALA A 191 13.61 -20.39 -0.84
CA ALA A 191 12.56 -19.55 -1.44
C ALA A 191 13.03 -18.11 -1.74
N ASN A 192 14.09 -17.62 -1.08
CA ASN A 192 14.65 -16.30 -1.33
C ASN A 192 15.67 -16.28 -2.47
N HIS A 193 16.04 -17.44 -3.07
CA HIS A 193 17.04 -17.55 -4.12
C HIS A 193 16.39 -17.84 -5.47
N ASP A 194 16.61 -16.97 -6.44
CA ASP A 194 16.09 -17.11 -7.79
C ASP A 194 17.24 -17.16 -8.82
N ALA A 195 17.29 -18.22 -9.60
CA ALA A 195 18.35 -18.46 -10.58
C ALA A 195 18.27 -17.55 -11.82
N LYS A 196 17.16 -16.86 -12.05
CA LYS A 196 16.97 -15.93 -13.15
C LYS A 196 17.49 -14.54 -12.83
N LEU A 197 17.48 -14.17 -11.54
CA LEU A 197 17.95 -12.87 -11.08
C LEU A 197 19.48 -12.79 -11.09
N THR A 198 20.00 -11.63 -11.43
CA THR A 198 21.42 -11.31 -11.44
C THR A 198 21.82 -10.30 -10.36
N LYS A 199 20.84 -9.67 -9.74
CA LYS A 199 21.01 -8.66 -8.68
C LYS A 199 20.15 -8.99 -7.48
N ARG A 200 20.46 -8.39 -6.32
CA ARG A 200 19.62 -8.40 -5.14
C ARG A 200 18.43 -7.50 -5.34
N HIS A 201 17.26 -7.91 -4.84
CA HIS A 201 16.01 -7.16 -4.84
C HIS A 201 15.52 -6.88 -3.41
N GLY A 202 14.44 -6.12 -3.27
CA GLY A 202 13.91 -5.67 -1.99
C GLY A 202 14.32 -4.23 -1.68
N TYR A 203 14.32 -3.37 -2.69
CA TYR A 203 14.70 -1.97 -2.58
C TYR A 203 13.58 -1.03 -3.00
N VAL A 204 13.76 0.23 -2.66
CA VAL A 204 12.99 1.35 -3.19
C VAL A 204 13.76 1.99 -4.34
N PHE A 205 13.04 2.37 -5.41
CA PHE A 205 13.60 3.13 -6.54
C PHE A 205 12.83 4.43 -6.72
N GLU A 206 13.54 5.48 -7.18
CA GLU A 206 12.92 6.76 -7.48
C GLU A 206 12.63 6.87 -8.98
N VAL A 207 11.37 7.16 -9.34
CA VAL A 207 10.88 7.30 -10.72
C VAL A 207 10.34 8.71 -10.93
N ASP A 208 10.78 9.38 -11.99
CA ASP A 208 10.31 10.72 -12.36
C ASP A 208 9.50 10.71 -13.65
N ALA A 209 8.21 10.96 -13.55
CA ALA A 209 7.30 11.03 -14.70
C ALA A 209 7.70 12.09 -15.74
N PHE A 210 8.49 13.09 -15.35
CA PHE A 210 8.83 14.28 -16.15
C PHE A 210 10.28 14.32 -16.63
N GLY A 211 11.10 13.32 -16.30
CA GLY A 211 12.49 13.22 -16.72
C GLY A 211 13.43 14.28 -16.11
N ARG A 212 13.17 14.69 -14.87
CA ARG A 212 14.00 15.68 -14.14
C ARG A 212 15.17 15.04 -13.37
N LEU A 213 15.16 13.71 -13.21
CA LEU A 213 16.33 13.00 -12.68
C LEU A 213 17.51 13.21 -13.62
N HIS A 214 18.63 13.66 -13.07
CA HIS A 214 19.87 13.87 -13.85
C HIS A 214 20.36 12.56 -14.49
N ASP A 215 20.18 11.44 -13.78
CA ASP A 215 20.48 10.10 -14.25
C ASP A 215 19.20 9.24 -14.07
N PRO A 216 18.54 8.89 -15.18
CA PRO A 216 17.33 8.07 -15.16
C PRO A 216 17.61 6.59 -14.93
N ALA A 217 18.87 6.16 -14.94
CA ALA A 217 19.22 4.77 -14.69
C ALA A 217 18.69 4.29 -13.34
N PRO A 218 18.15 3.07 -13.26
CA PRO A 218 17.63 2.51 -12.03
C PRO A 218 18.72 2.37 -10.97
N VAL A 219 18.62 3.14 -9.90
CA VAL A 219 19.54 3.08 -8.76
C VAL A 219 18.74 2.72 -7.52
N PRO A 220 19.01 1.55 -6.90
CA PRO A 220 18.37 1.16 -5.66
C PRO A 220 18.77 2.13 -4.53
N LEU A 221 17.79 2.55 -3.74
CA LEU A 221 17.99 3.42 -2.57
C LEU A 221 18.39 2.56 -1.37
N THR A 222 19.58 1.97 -1.42
CA THR A 222 20.06 0.94 -0.48
C THR A 222 20.05 1.36 0.99
N ALA A 223 20.17 2.65 1.26
CA ALA A 223 20.15 3.17 2.63
C ALA A 223 18.74 3.16 3.26
N LEU A 224 17.67 3.03 2.46
CA LEU A 224 16.31 2.83 2.94
C LEU A 224 16.08 1.41 3.47
N GLY A 225 17.10 0.56 3.37
CA GLY A 225 17.05 -0.84 3.76
C GLY A 225 16.77 -1.78 2.59
N ARG A 226 17.02 -3.09 2.81
CA ARG A 226 16.65 -4.16 1.92
C ARG A 226 15.70 -5.11 2.67
N PHE A 227 14.43 -5.04 2.35
CA PHE A 227 13.35 -5.85 2.92
C PHE A 227 12.15 -5.87 1.95
N ALA A 228 11.10 -6.61 2.25
CA ALA A 228 9.88 -6.62 1.45
C ALA A 228 9.14 -5.27 1.65
N HIS A 229 9.57 -4.25 0.89
CA HIS A 229 8.98 -2.91 0.95
C HIS A 229 7.59 -2.93 0.36
N GLU A 230 6.60 -2.52 1.15
CA GLU A 230 5.24 -2.34 0.66
C GLU A 230 5.02 -0.90 0.19
N ALA A 231 5.08 0.07 1.06
CA ALA A 231 4.77 1.46 0.70
C ALA A 231 5.68 2.47 1.41
N VAL A 232 5.65 3.73 0.93
CA VAL A 232 6.40 4.86 1.47
C VAL A 232 5.50 6.07 1.65
N ALA A 233 5.59 6.75 2.80
CA ALA A 233 5.02 8.09 2.99
C ALA A 233 6.13 9.07 3.36
N VAL A 234 6.15 10.25 2.73
CA VAL A 234 7.13 11.29 3.02
C VAL A 234 6.44 12.44 3.74
N ASP A 235 6.92 12.81 4.94
CA ASP A 235 6.46 14.03 5.61
C ASP A 235 7.08 15.26 4.91
N PRO A 236 6.31 16.06 4.17
CA PRO A 236 6.85 17.19 3.42
C PRO A 236 7.39 18.32 4.30
N ARG A 237 7.09 18.31 5.61
CA ARG A 237 7.56 19.33 6.56
C ARG A 237 8.95 19.01 7.10
N THR A 238 9.28 17.73 7.21
CA THR A 238 10.55 17.26 7.82
C THR A 238 11.44 16.54 6.81
N GLY A 239 10.88 16.05 5.70
CA GLY A 239 11.55 15.19 4.73
C GLY A 239 11.79 13.77 5.22
N VAL A 240 11.29 13.40 6.41
CA VAL A 240 11.37 12.04 6.95
C VAL A 240 10.48 11.12 6.13
N LEU A 241 11.00 9.94 5.78
CA LEU A 241 10.24 8.89 5.13
C LEU A 241 9.76 7.87 6.16
N TYR A 242 8.57 7.33 5.95
CA TYR A 242 8.01 6.21 6.69
C TYR A 242 7.71 5.09 5.71
N LEU A 243 8.07 3.85 6.07
CA LEU A 243 8.00 2.69 5.18
C LEU A 243 7.31 1.54 5.91
N THR A 244 6.59 0.72 5.16
CA THR A 244 5.99 -0.52 5.64
C THR A 244 6.72 -1.73 5.06
N GLU A 245 6.74 -2.84 5.82
CA GLU A 245 7.27 -4.13 5.38
C GLU A 245 6.17 -5.17 5.49
N ASP A 246 5.71 -5.72 4.35
CA ASP A 246 4.88 -6.93 4.37
C ASP A 246 5.77 -8.18 4.36
N ALA A 247 5.84 -8.81 5.49
CA ALA A 247 6.63 -10.01 5.67
C ALA A 247 6.08 -10.90 6.78
N SER A 248 6.48 -12.16 6.78
CA SER A 248 6.14 -13.13 7.82
C SER A 248 7.34 -13.94 8.26
N GLY A 249 7.26 -14.49 9.49
CA GLY A 249 8.28 -15.32 10.09
C GLY A 249 9.61 -14.65 10.46
N PRO A 250 9.64 -13.61 11.34
CA PRO A 250 8.55 -12.88 11.99
C PRO A 250 7.82 -11.93 11.04
N PHE A 251 6.74 -11.33 11.50
CA PHE A 251 6.06 -10.28 10.77
C PHE A 251 6.94 -9.04 10.60
N GLY A 252 6.65 -8.27 9.55
CA GLY A 252 7.25 -6.98 9.29
C GLY A 252 6.87 -5.90 10.31
N THR A 253 7.32 -4.69 10.08
CA THR A 253 7.06 -3.52 10.94
C THR A 253 6.97 -2.25 10.10
N VAL A 254 6.80 -1.13 10.78
CA VAL A 254 6.91 0.20 10.18
C VAL A 254 8.31 0.75 10.46
N TYR A 255 8.92 1.34 9.47
CA TYR A 255 10.23 1.99 9.60
C TYR A 255 10.11 3.50 9.39
N ARG A 256 11.10 4.25 9.88
CA ARG A 256 11.36 5.62 9.43
C ARG A 256 12.78 5.75 8.92
N PHE A 257 12.95 6.57 7.90
CA PHE A 257 14.25 6.92 7.35
C PHE A 257 14.49 8.43 7.51
N LEU A 258 15.62 8.77 8.09
CA LEU A 258 16.07 10.15 8.29
C LEU A 258 17.06 10.48 7.19
N PRO A 259 16.67 11.18 6.10
CA PRO A 259 17.56 11.41 4.97
C PRO A 259 18.64 12.46 5.30
N LYS A 260 19.82 12.29 4.72
CA LYS A 260 20.93 13.26 4.84
C LYS A 260 20.56 14.64 4.27
N HIS A 261 19.73 14.64 3.23
CA HIS A 261 19.26 15.85 2.54
C HIS A 261 17.73 15.84 2.44
N PRO A 262 16.99 16.23 3.51
CA PRO A 262 15.54 16.09 3.60
C PRO A 262 14.74 16.72 2.44
N TRP A 263 15.25 17.81 1.85
CA TRP A 263 14.60 18.52 0.74
C TRP A 263 15.53 18.69 -0.45
N GLY A 264 16.41 17.71 -0.68
CA GLY A 264 17.44 17.81 -1.71
C GLY A 264 16.93 17.71 -3.15
N GLY A 265 15.65 17.37 -3.37
CA GLY A 265 15.07 17.19 -4.70
C GLY A 265 15.32 15.82 -5.31
N PRO A 266 14.99 15.61 -6.61
CA PRO A 266 15.15 14.34 -7.29
C PRO A 266 16.57 13.79 -7.18
N GLY A 267 16.72 12.52 -6.80
CA GLY A 267 18.00 11.83 -6.62
C GLY A 267 18.70 12.07 -5.27
N SER A 268 18.20 12.97 -4.41
CA SER A 268 18.86 13.30 -3.15
C SER A 268 18.89 12.16 -2.14
N LEU A 269 17.93 11.24 -2.21
CA LEU A 269 17.82 10.07 -1.31
C LEU A 269 18.98 9.08 -1.50
N ARG A 270 19.69 9.12 -2.64
CA ARG A 270 20.90 8.34 -2.91
C ARG A 270 22.04 8.65 -1.91
N ALA A 271 21.99 9.81 -1.25
CA ALA A 271 22.99 10.20 -0.24
C ALA A 271 22.88 9.42 1.08
N GLY A 272 21.80 8.67 1.27
CA GLY A 272 21.57 7.82 2.45
C GLY A 272 21.29 8.60 3.73
N SER A 273 21.23 7.91 4.83
CA SER A 273 21.38 8.24 6.24
C SER A 273 20.83 7.11 7.11
N THR A 274 19.97 7.38 8.13
CA THR A 274 19.64 6.44 9.21
C THR A 274 18.25 5.82 9.01
N LEU A 275 18.17 4.49 9.07
CA LEU A 275 16.93 3.71 9.10
C LEU A 275 16.65 3.23 10.53
N GLN A 276 15.41 3.37 10.98
CA GLN A 276 14.96 2.98 12.32
C GLN A 276 13.62 2.25 12.25
N ALA A 277 13.42 1.27 13.13
CA ALA A 277 12.19 0.48 13.24
C ALA A 277 11.30 0.98 14.39
N LEU A 278 9.98 0.81 14.23
CA LEU A 278 8.95 1.21 15.19
C LEU A 278 8.97 0.35 16.46
N SER A 279 8.91 0.98 17.63
CA SER A 279 8.57 0.36 18.91
C SER A 279 7.42 1.15 19.55
N ALA A 280 6.25 0.52 19.68
CA ALA A 280 5.03 1.16 20.13
C ALA A 280 4.58 0.60 21.50
N GLY A 281 4.57 1.44 22.53
CA GLY A 281 4.14 1.08 23.88
C GLY A 281 4.93 -0.07 24.53
N GLY A 282 6.09 -0.46 23.96
CA GLY A 282 6.84 -1.63 24.41
C GLY A 282 6.18 -2.96 24.04
N LEU A 283 5.19 -2.95 23.12
CA LEU A 283 4.51 -4.15 22.64
C LEU A 283 5.30 -4.77 21.49
N GLY A 284 5.52 -6.08 21.54
CA GLY A 284 6.20 -6.82 20.47
C GLY A 284 5.32 -7.11 19.26
N ASP A 285 4.00 -6.93 19.36
CA ASP A 285 3.01 -7.19 18.30
C ASP A 285 1.78 -6.30 18.50
N LEU A 286 1.33 -5.62 17.44
CA LEU A 286 0.18 -4.71 17.48
C LEU A 286 -1.15 -5.39 17.14
N SER A 287 -1.14 -6.59 16.56
CA SER A 287 -2.35 -7.28 16.10
C SER A 287 -3.36 -7.61 17.20
N GLY A 288 -2.90 -7.70 18.46
CA GLY A 288 -3.78 -7.91 19.62
C GLY A 288 -4.57 -6.68 20.08
N ILE A 289 -4.29 -5.49 19.54
CA ILE A 289 -5.02 -4.26 19.88
C ILE A 289 -6.28 -4.18 19.03
N THR A 290 -7.44 -4.15 19.69
CA THR A 290 -8.75 -4.18 19.00
C THR A 290 -9.67 -3.00 19.36
N GLU A 291 -9.33 -2.21 20.39
CA GLU A 291 -10.12 -1.06 20.81
C GLU A 291 -9.74 0.20 20.02
N ILE A 292 -10.69 0.70 19.22
CA ILE A 292 -10.52 1.97 18.48
C ILE A 292 -10.29 3.11 19.48
N GLY A 293 -9.36 4.01 19.14
CA GLY A 293 -8.93 5.10 20.03
C GLY A 293 -7.78 4.71 20.98
N THR A 294 -7.34 3.44 20.98
CA THR A 294 -6.13 3.04 21.72
C THR A 294 -4.92 3.81 21.23
N ARG A 295 -4.19 4.43 22.16
CA ARG A 295 -3.00 5.25 21.90
C ARG A 295 -1.77 4.64 22.54
N LEU A 296 -0.69 4.54 21.77
CA LEU A 296 0.58 3.99 22.23
C LEU A 296 1.72 4.98 21.94
N PRO A 297 2.59 5.26 22.94
CA PRO A 297 3.79 6.05 22.71
C PRO A 297 4.75 5.31 21.77
N VAL A 298 5.42 6.05 20.91
CA VAL A 298 6.35 5.52 19.92
C VAL A 298 7.79 5.90 20.27
N THR A 299 8.67 4.92 20.16
CA THR A 299 10.12 5.10 20.10
C THR A 299 10.65 4.42 18.83
N TRP A 300 11.90 4.72 18.48
CA TRP A 300 12.52 4.23 17.25
C TRP A 300 13.84 3.56 17.58
N VAL A 301 14.06 2.39 17.00
CA VAL A 301 15.24 1.55 17.22
C VAL A 301 16.08 1.52 15.94
N ASP A 302 17.36 1.85 16.03
CA ASP A 302 18.26 1.83 14.88
C ASP A 302 18.33 0.43 14.27
N VAL A 303 18.25 0.35 12.94
CA VAL A 303 18.45 -0.90 12.21
C VAL A 303 19.95 -1.21 12.17
N PRO A 304 20.39 -2.37 12.69
CA PRO A 304 21.83 -2.71 12.77
C PRO A 304 22.50 -2.84 11.41
N ASP A 305 21.89 -3.54 10.46
CA ASP A 305 22.36 -3.71 9.08
C ASP A 305 21.22 -3.45 8.09
N PRO A 306 21.01 -2.20 7.64
CA PRO A 306 19.99 -1.89 6.64
C PRO A 306 20.18 -2.63 5.31
N ALA A 307 21.42 -2.99 4.95
CA ALA A 307 21.70 -3.73 3.72
C ALA A 307 21.21 -5.18 3.76
N ALA A 308 20.83 -5.67 4.94
CA ALA A 308 20.42 -7.07 5.15
C ALA A 308 21.38 -8.05 4.46
N THR A 309 22.67 -7.91 4.76
CA THR A 309 23.74 -8.60 4.06
C THR A 309 23.56 -10.12 4.11
N THR A 310 23.17 -10.64 5.27
CA THR A 310 22.96 -12.09 5.51
C THR A 310 21.63 -12.41 6.19
N THR A 311 20.96 -11.42 6.77
CA THR A 311 19.76 -11.63 7.61
C THR A 311 18.76 -10.54 7.34
N SER A 312 17.48 -10.89 7.13
CA SER A 312 16.37 -9.93 6.98
C SER A 312 16.38 -8.88 8.07
N VAL A 313 16.07 -7.63 7.72
CA VAL A 313 16.07 -6.49 8.66
C VAL A 313 15.23 -6.80 9.90
N ARG A 314 14.00 -7.30 9.73
CA ARG A 314 13.08 -7.65 10.82
C ARG A 314 13.60 -8.72 11.79
N LYS A 315 14.58 -9.54 11.37
CA LYS A 315 15.20 -10.61 12.17
C LYS A 315 16.42 -10.15 12.98
N GLN A 316 16.84 -8.90 12.84
CA GLN A 316 18.05 -8.38 13.48
C GLN A 316 17.81 -7.84 14.88
N PHE A 317 16.56 -7.74 15.32
CA PHE A 317 16.20 -7.17 16.61
C PHE A 317 16.03 -8.26 17.68
N ALA A 318 16.33 -7.90 18.93
CA ALA A 318 15.97 -8.75 20.06
C ALA A 318 14.43 -8.88 20.17
N PRO A 319 13.90 -10.02 20.62
CA PRO A 319 12.48 -10.22 20.81
C PRO A 319 11.83 -9.08 21.63
N GLY A 320 10.77 -8.47 21.09
CA GLY A 320 10.04 -7.37 21.72
C GLY A 320 10.72 -6.00 21.67
N ALA A 321 11.89 -5.87 21.06
CA ALA A 321 12.56 -4.57 20.90
C ALA A 321 11.83 -3.66 19.89
N VAL A 322 11.19 -4.26 18.89
CA VAL A 322 10.38 -3.58 17.88
C VAL A 322 8.98 -4.17 17.84
N SER A 323 8.00 -3.40 17.38
CA SER A 323 6.62 -3.83 17.26
C SER A 323 6.35 -4.42 15.88
N GLN A 324 5.94 -5.68 15.84
CA GLN A 324 5.47 -6.32 14.61
C GLN A 324 4.10 -5.75 14.22
N VAL A 325 3.92 -5.55 12.92
CA VAL A 325 2.66 -5.14 12.29
C VAL A 325 2.34 -6.19 11.23
N PRO A 326 1.46 -7.15 11.52
CA PRO A 326 1.13 -8.22 10.58
C PRO A 326 0.53 -7.66 9.29
N LYS A 327 1.10 -8.06 8.15
CA LYS A 327 0.72 -7.50 6.85
C LYS A 327 0.68 -5.96 6.90
N ALA A 328 1.85 -5.34 7.12
CA ALA A 328 1.98 -3.88 7.08
C ALA A 328 2.00 -3.42 5.63
N GLU A 329 0.83 -2.99 5.16
CA GLU A 329 0.53 -2.64 3.78
C GLU A 329 0.68 -1.14 3.52
N GLY A 330 -0.28 -0.54 2.84
CA GLY A 330 -0.26 0.86 2.44
C GLY A 330 0.05 1.84 3.56
N ILE A 331 0.78 2.91 3.23
CA ILE A 331 1.10 4.01 4.14
C ILE A 331 0.88 5.36 3.44
N TYR A 332 0.32 6.34 4.13
CA TYR A 332 -0.02 7.64 3.55
C TYR A 332 0.25 8.78 4.52
N TYR A 333 0.75 9.91 4.01
CA TYR A 333 0.90 11.13 4.78
C TYR A 333 -0.22 12.12 4.47
N ARG A 334 -0.89 12.63 5.52
CA ARG A 334 -1.89 13.68 5.38
C ARG A 334 -1.94 14.59 6.61
N ASP A 335 -1.94 15.88 6.40
CA ASP A 335 -2.20 16.93 7.42
C ASP A 335 -1.39 16.77 8.72
N GLY A 336 -0.13 16.36 8.58
CA GLY A 336 0.79 16.24 9.71
C GLY A 336 0.76 14.88 10.41
N SER A 337 0.01 13.94 9.90
CA SER A 337 -0.06 12.55 10.38
C SER A 337 0.35 11.56 9.29
N VAL A 338 0.81 10.41 9.71
CA VAL A 338 1.08 9.26 8.86
C VAL A 338 0.05 8.17 9.19
N TYR A 339 -0.54 7.59 8.18
CA TYR A 339 -1.53 6.52 8.31
C TYR A 339 -0.95 5.26 7.71
N PHE A 340 -1.05 4.13 8.39
CA PHE A 340 -0.60 2.85 7.86
C PHE A 340 -1.62 1.75 8.11
N VAL A 341 -1.62 0.76 7.22
CA VAL A 341 -2.55 -0.37 7.23
C VAL A 341 -1.87 -1.61 7.79
N SER A 342 -2.62 -2.42 8.54
CA SER A 342 -2.31 -3.80 8.88
C SER A 342 -3.48 -4.65 8.43
N SER A 343 -3.28 -5.50 7.41
CA SER A 343 -4.37 -6.20 6.71
C SER A 343 -5.07 -7.23 7.57
N TYR A 344 -4.32 -7.96 8.43
CA TYR A 344 -4.88 -9.09 9.20
C TYR A 344 -4.26 -9.26 10.57
N ALA A 345 -5.04 -9.81 11.51
CA ALA A 345 -4.54 -10.36 12.77
C ALA A 345 -4.06 -11.80 12.55
N LYS A 346 -2.82 -12.00 12.06
CA LYS A 346 -2.29 -13.35 11.72
C LYS A 346 -1.43 -13.98 12.81
N ALA A 347 -1.01 -13.22 13.84
CA ALA A 347 -0.24 -13.75 14.94
C ALA A 347 -1.14 -14.39 16.00
N ALA A 348 -0.80 -15.59 16.47
CA ALA A 348 -1.44 -16.15 17.67
C ALA A 348 -0.95 -15.40 18.93
N PRO A 349 -1.84 -14.99 19.87
CA PRO A 349 -3.25 -15.34 19.97
C PRO A 349 -4.21 -14.38 19.20
N ALA A 350 -3.69 -13.47 18.41
CA ALA A 350 -4.49 -12.41 17.78
C ALA A 350 -5.29 -12.87 16.55
N VAL A 351 -5.03 -14.07 16.03
CA VAL A 351 -5.73 -14.62 14.84
C VAL A 351 -7.24 -14.57 15.03
N GLY A 352 -7.95 -13.96 14.06
CA GLY A 352 -9.40 -13.79 14.09
C GLY A 352 -9.91 -12.62 14.95
N LEU A 353 -9.03 -11.77 15.51
CA LEU A 353 -9.45 -10.58 16.26
C LEU A 353 -9.84 -9.40 15.37
N HIS A 354 -9.30 -9.33 14.15
CA HIS A 354 -9.69 -8.35 13.12
C HIS A 354 -9.33 -8.85 11.71
N GLU A 355 -10.00 -8.29 10.72
CA GLU A 355 -9.76 -8.50 9.28
C GLU A 355 -9.15 -7.25 8.64
N GLY A 356 -8.53 -6.41 9.43
CA GLY A 356 -7.80 -5.22 9.02
C GLY A 356 -7.86 -4.08 10.03
N GLN A 357 -6.81 -3.25 10.00
CA GLN A 357 -6.67 -2.08 10.87
C GLN A 357 -6.06 -0.92 10.11
N VAL A 358 -6.44 0.32 10.50
CA VAL A 358 -5.72 1.52 10.11
C VAL A 358 -5.23 2.23 11.38
N TRP A 359 -3.95 2.51 11.39
CA TRP A 359 -3.27 3.24 12.47
C TRP A 359 -2.90 4.64 12.00
N ARG A 360 -3.02 5.62 12.89
CA ARG A 360 -2.57 7.00 12.68
C ARG A 360 -1.37 7.29 13.58
N PHE A 361 -0.25 7.65 13.00
CA PHE A 361 0.94 8.13 13.71
C PHE A 361 0.98 9.67 13.70
N ASP A 362 1.16 10.28 14.86
CA ASP A 362 1.45 11.70 15.03
C ASP A 362 2.97 11.90 15.24
N PRO A 363 3.72 12.34 14.21
CA PRO A 363 5.17 12.52 14.32
C PRO A 363 5.59 13.57 15.34
N LYS A 364 4.74 14.55 15.63
CA LYS A 364 5.03 15.60 16.60
C LYS A 364 4.90 15.11 18.04
N ARG A 365 3.89 14.26 18.29
CA ARG A 365 3.62 13.71 19.64
C ARG A 365 4.32 12.37 19.87
N GLN A 366 4.83 11.73 18.83
CA GLN A 366 5.37 10.36 18.86
C GLN A 366 4.36 9.38 19.48
N VAL A 367 3.16 9.33 18.90
CA VAL A 367 2.05 8.47 19.34
C VAL A 367 1.39 7.85 18.11
N ILE A 368 1.12 6.55 18.16
CA ILE A 368 0.18 5.90 17.23
C ILE A 368 -1.19 5.75 17.89
N GLU A 369 -2.24 5.75 17.07
CA GLU A 369 -3.63 5.57 17.48
C GLU A 369 -4.34 4.62 16.51
N LEU A 370 -5.02 3.58 17.02
CA LEU A 370 -5.89 2.75 16.21
C LEU A 370 -7.16 3.53 15.86
N ILE A 371 -7.40 3.78 14.57
CA ILE A 371 -8.53 4.62 14.13
C ILE A 371 -9.61 3.87 13.35
N VAL A 372 -9.26 2.74 12.70
CA VAL A 372 -10.21 1.86 12.00
C VAL A 372 -9.88 0.41 12.33
N ARG A 373 -10.91 -0.41 12.49
CA ARG A 373 -10.79 -1.86 12.63
C ARG A 373 -11.89 -2.54 11.84
N PHE A 374 -11.52 -3.43 10.95
CA PHE A 374 -12.46 -4.33 10.29
C PHE A 374 -12.73 -5.51 11.21
N ALA A 375 -14.01 -5.73 11.50
CA ALA A 375 -14.42 -6.79 12.42
C ALA A 375 -14.42 -8.15 11.72
N PRO A 376 -14.06 -9.24 12.43
CA PRO A 376 -14.12 -10.58 11.87
C PRO A 376 -15.52 -10.94 11.33
N GLY A 377 -15.56 -11.51 10.11
CA GLY A 377 -16.81 -11.88 9.46
C GLY A 377 -17.68 -10.69 9.02
N GLY A 378 -17.10 -9.49 8.94
CA GLY A 378 -17.72 -8.31 8.34
C GLY A 378 -17.78 -8.41 6.81
N THR A 379 -18.32 -7.35 6.18
CA THR A 379 -18.40 -7.24 4.71
C THR A 379 -17.04 -6.95 4.09
N PHE A 380 -16.16 -6.26 4.82
CA PHE A 380 -14.86 -5.77 4.36
C PHE A 380 -13.75 -6.47 5.10
N ASP A 381 -12.71 -6.87 4.37
CA ASP A 381 -11.51 -7.50 4.90
C ASP A 381 -10.29 -7.14 4.07
N GLY A 382 -9.09 -7.50 4.53
CA GLY A 382 -7.86 -7.35 3.80
C GLY A 382 -7.58 -5.96 3.22
N PRO A 383 -7.75 -4.85 3.99
CA PRO A 383 -7.34 -3.54 3.47
C PRO A 383 -5.86 -3.56 3.14
N ASP A 384 -5.52 -3.04 1.98
CA ASP A 384 -4.16 -2.99 1.45
C ASP A 384 -3.73 -1.53 1.22
N ASN A 385 -3.89 -0.99 0.00
CA ASN A 385 -3.49 0.37 -0.28
C ASN A 385 -4.42 1.41 0.38
N ILE A 386 -3.85 2.55 0.75
CA ILE A 386 -4.56 3.67 1.37
C ILE A 386 -4.32 4.96 0.61
N HIS A 387 -5.38 5.73 0.39
CA HIS A 387 -5.32 7.10 -0.12
C HIS A 387 -6.19 8.02 0.73
N ILE A 388 -5.72 9.24 0.99
CA ILE A 388 -6.53 10.26 1.66
C ILE A 388 -6.67 11.45 0.74
N SER A 389 -7.91 11.74 0.34
CA SER A 389 -8.25 12.83 -0.59
C SER A 389 -7.85 14.20 -0.08
N ALA A 390 -7.85 15.20 -0.97
CA ALA A 390 -7.58 16.59 -0.62
C ALA A 390 -8.57 17.15 0.43
N TRP A 391 -9.74 16.57 0.55
CA TRP A 391 -10.78 16.95 1.53
C TRP A 391 -10.89 16.00 2.72
N GLY A 392 -9.88 15.11 2.91
CA GLY A 392 -9.76 14.28 4.11
C GLY A 392 -10.52 12.95 4.07
N GLU A 393 -11.10 12.56 2.94
CA GLU A 393 -11.76 11.27 2.79
C GLU A 393 -10.73 10.15 2.62
N MET A 394 -10.81 9.14 3.47
CA MET A 394 -9.93 7.96 3.42
C MET A 394 -10.56 6.91 2.50
N ILE A 395 -9.77 6.42 1.56
CA ILE A 395 -10.10 5.33 0.65
C ILE A 395 -9.10 4.21 0.86
N LEU A 396 -9.61 2.99 1.01
CA LEU A 396 -8.82 1.77 1.12
C LEU A 396 -9.12 0.89 -0.10
N CYS A 397 -8.11 0.20 -0.61
CA CYS A 397 -8.25 -0.89 -1.56
C CYS A 397 -8.27 -2.20 -0.79
N GLU A 398 -9.13 -3.15 -1.17
CA GLU A 398 -9.15 -4.49 -0.59
C GLU A 398 -8.37 -5.49 -1.45
N ASP A 399 -7.55 -6.31 -0.77
CA ASP A 399 -6.99 -7.61 -1.20
C ASP A 399 -7.50 -8.68 -0.23
N GLY A 400 -8.82 -8.84 -0.19
CA GLY A 400 -9.53 -9.70 0.75
C GLY A 400 -9.98 -11.04 0.19
N ASP A 401 -10.76 -11.79 1.01
CA ASP A 401 -11.43 -13.00 0.58
C ASP A 401 -12.79 -12.68 -0.06
N GLY A 402 -13.06 -13.17 -1.27
CA GLY A 402 -14.36 -13.03 -1.94
C GLY A 402 -14.51 -11.75 -2.73
N ASP A 403 -15.53 -10.93 -2.40
CA ASP A 403 -15.77 -9.67 -3.09
C ASP A 403 -14.76 -8.60 -2.61
N ASN A 404 -14.03 -8.01 -3.53
CA ASN A 404 -13.09 -6.92 -3.24
C ASN A 404 -13.70 -5.55 -3.55
N HIS A 405 -13.44 -4.56 -2.68
CA HIS A 405 -14.02 -3.22 -2.75
C HIS A 405 -12.97 -2.12 -2.75
N LEU A 406 -13.34 -0.97 -3.30
CA LEU A 406 -12.85 0.31 -2.80
C LEU A 406 -13.74 0.70 -1.63
N VAL A 407 -13.13 0.95 -0.46
CA VAL A 407 -13.84 1.25 0.77
C VAL A 407 -13.59 2.69 1.18
N VAL A 408 -14.64 3.45 1.49
CA VAL A 408 -14.50 4.78 2.11
C VAL A 408 -14.79 4.70 3.60
N ILE A 409 -14.06 5.46 4.40
CA ILE A 409 -14.33 5.58 5.83
C ILE A 409 -15.25 6.78 6.08
N GLY A 410 -16.41 6.53 6.67
CA GLY A 410 -17.40 7.55 6.99
C GLY A 410 -16.97 8.48 8.12
N ASP A 411 -17.71 9.59 8.31
CA ASP A 411 -17.50 10.52 9.43
C ASP A 411 -17.73 9.87 10.80
N ASP A 412 -18.40 8.72 10.82
CA ASP A 412 -18.67 7.89 12.00
C ASP A 412 -17.56 6.85 12.28
N GLY A 413 -16.51 6.83 11.44
CA GLY A 413 -15.39 5.89 11.51
C GLY A 413 -15.68 4.51 10.96
N ASN A 414 -16.87 4.27 10.38
CA ASN A 414 -17.25 2.98 9.80
C ASN A 414 -16.86 2.89 8.31
N PRO A 415 -16.57 1.68 7.80
CA PRO A 415 -16.31 1.44 6.39
C PRO A 415 -17.61 1.35 5.57
N TYR A 416 -17.61 1.91 4.36
CA TYR A 416 -18.69 1.88 3.38
C TYR A 416 -18.16 1.55 1.99
N PRO A 417 -18.92 0.83 1.13
CA PRO A 417 -18.46 0.53 -0.21
C PRO A 417 -18.50 1.78 -1.10
N LEU A 418 -17.43 1.98 -1.87
CA LEU A 418 -17.36 2.95 -2.97
C LEU A 418 -17.41 2.27 -4.33
N ALA A 419 -16.77 1.11 -4.46
CA ALA A 419 -16.84 0.26 -5.64
C ALA A 419 -16.73 -1.20 -5.23
N ARG A 420 -17.22 -2.12 -6.10
CA ARG A 420 -16.98 -3.55 -5.99
C ARG A 420 -16.44 -4.10 -7.31
N SER A 421 -15.40 -4.91 -7.25
CA SER A 421 -14.89 -5.64 -8.40
C SER A 421 -15.85 -6.79 -8.77
N VAL A 422 -16.34 -6.79 -10.02
CA VAL A 422 -17.27 -7.85 -10.47
C VAL A 422 -16.57 -9.19 -10.65
N SER A 423 -15.28 -9.17 -10.99
CA SER A 423 -14.44 -10.36 -11.14
C SER A 423 -13.92 -10.90 -9.81
N GLN A 424 -14.13 -10.18 -8.71
CA GLN A 424 -13.51 -10.43 -7.40
C GLN A 424 -11.99 -10.23 -7.39
N ALA A 425 -11.43 -9.64 -8.44
CA ALA A 425 -10.04 -9.23 -8.47
C ALA A 425 -9.80 -8.10 -7.48
N GLU A 426 -8.60 -8.06 -6.93
CA GLU A 426 -8.10 -7.05 -6.01
C GLU A 426 -8.20 -5.63 -6.61
N PHE A 427 -8.54 -4.66 -5.77
CA PHE A 427 -8.31 -3.25 -6.09
C PHE A 427 -6.94 -2.81 -5.61
N ALA A 428 -6.22 -2.04 -6.44
CA ALA A 428 -4.93 -1.48 -6.07
C ALA A 428 -4.77 -0.02 -6.53
N GLY A 429 -3.88 0.72 -5.86
CA GLY A 429 -3.37 2.01 -6.28
C GLY A 429 -4.40 3.14 -6.35
N ALA A 430 -5.47 3.11 -5.57
CA ALA A 430 -6.48 4.18 -5.58
C ALA A 430 -5.83 5.56 -5.34
N THR A 431 -6.06 6.52 -6.25
CA THR A 431 -5.51 7.87 -6.15
C THR A 431 -6.35 8.88 -6.91
N PHE A 432 -6.59 10.07 -6.31
CA PHE A 432 -7.32 11.14 -7.00
C PHE A 432 -6.43 11.86 -8.02
N SER A 433 -7.07 12.36 -9.08
CA SER A 433 -6.46 13.38 -9.94
C SER A 433 -6.10 14.65 -9.12
N PRO A 434 -5.08 15.42 -9.52
CA PRO A 434 -4.70 16.64 -8.80
C PRO A 434 -5.82 17.68 -8.67
N ASP A 435 -6.81 17.67 -9.57
CA ASP A 435 -8.00 18.53 -9.52
C ASP A 435 -9.20 17.89 -8.79
N GLY A 436 -9.05 16.68 -8.24
CA GLY A 436 -10.06 15.97 -7.46
C GLY A 436 -11.26 15.45 -8.23
N LYS A 437 -11.25 15.50 -9.59
CA LYS A 437 -12.42 15.10 -10.40
C LYS A 437 -12.51 13.61 -10.66
N TYR A 438 -11.36 12.93 -10.73
CA TYR A 438 -11.26 11.51 -11.04
C TYR A 438 -10.55 10.80 -9.91
N LEU A 439 -11.09 9.66 -9.49
CA LEU A 439 -10.38 8.64 -8.74
C LEU A 439 -9.88 7.58 -9.73
N TYR A 440 -8.59 7.37 -9.79
CA TYR A 440 -8.01 6.26 -10.53
C TYR A 440 -7.86 5.06 -9.61
N ALA A 441 -8.12 3.86 -10.13
CA ALA A 441 -7.90 2.60 -9.42
C ALA A 441 -7.54 1.50 -10.42
N ASN A 442 -6.78 0.52 -9.96
CA ASN A 442 -6.46 -0.69 -10.70
C ASN A 442 -7.34 -1.85 -10.24
N ILE A 443 -7.69 -2.73 -11.17
CA ILE A 443 -8.24 -4.06 -10.92
C ILE A 443 -7.12 -5.01 -11.34
N GLN A 444 -6.37 -5.48 -10.35
CA GLN A 444 -5.00 -5.97 -10.53
C GLN A 444 -4.95 -7.19 -11.47
N GLU A 445 -5.61 -8.29 -11.14
CA GLU A 445 -5.56 -9.52 -11.95
C GLU A 445 -6.25 -9.37 -13.29
N ASP A 446 -7.24 -8.48 -13.42
CA ASP A 446 -7.88 -8.16 -14.69
C ASP A 446 -6.96 -7.35 -15.61
N GLY A 447 -5.97 -6.68 -15.00
CA GLY A 447 -5.04 -5.83 -15.72
C GLY A 447 -5.72 -4.61 -16.32
N VAL A 448 -6.57 -3.95 -15.55
CA VAL A 448 -7.37 -2.79 -15.98
C VAL A 448 -7.16 -1.63 -15.02
N THR A 449 -6.88 -0.45 -15.55
CA THR A 449 -6.95 0.81 -14.80
C THR A 449 -8.19 1.58 -15.20
N VAL A 450 -8.98 2.01 -14.22
CA VAL A 450 -10.19 2.81 -14.41
C VAL A 450 -10.01 4.24 -13.91
N ALA A 451 -10.74 5.18 -14.54
CA ALA A 451 -10.95 6.53 -14.04
C ALA A 451 -12.42 6.66 -13.62
N ILE A 452 -12.67 6.76 -12.33
CA ILE A 452 -13.99 6.88 -11.73
C ILE A 452 -14.31 8.37 -11.53
N THR A 453 -15.50 8.82 -11.88
CA THR A 453 -16.00 10.17 -11.62
C THR A 453 -17.42 10.11 -11.09
N GLY A 454 -17.79 11.11 -10.27
CA GLY A 454 -19.09 11.13 -9.64
C GLY A 454 -19.29 12.38 -8.77
N PRO A 455 -20.35 12.39 -7.96
CA PRO A 455 -20.66 13.50 -7.06
C PRO A 455 -19.79 13.41 -5.79
N TRP A 456 -18.47 13.58 -5.95
CA TRP A 456 -17.55 13.63 -4.82
C TRP A 456 -17.95 14.68 -3.79
N ARG A 457 -17.71 14.42 -2.52
CA ARG A 457 -17.99 15.41 -1.47
C ARG A 457 -17.18 16.67 -1.73
N PRO A 458 -17.83 17.86 -1.78
CA PRO A 458 -17.09 19.11 -1.72
C PRO A 458 -16.39 19.19 -0.35
N GLY A 459 -15.10 19.52 -0.34
CA GLY A 459 -14.29 19.53 0.87
C GLY A 459 -14.91 20.35 2.00
N ARG A 460 -14.79 19.83 3.21
CA ARG A 460 -14.82 20.68 4.41
C ARG A 460 -13.43 21.32 4.51
N HIS A 461 -13.33 22.58 4.09
CA HIS A 461 -12.15 23.42 4.30
C HIS A 461 -12.11 23.91 5.74
#